data_b3957ca2bc36bad06a123e7c09bb48ec
#
_entry.id   b3957ca2bc36bad06a123e7c09bb48ec
#
_cell.length_a   1.000
_cell.length_b   1.000
_cell.length_c   1.000
_cell.angle_alpha   90.00
_cell.angle_beta   90.00
_cell.angle_gamma   90.00
#
_symmetry.space_group_name_H-M   'P 1'
#
loop_
_entity.id
_entity.type
_entity.pdbx_description
1 polymer ?
#
loop_
_entity_poly.entity_id
_entity_poly.type
_entity_poly.pdbx_seq_one_letter_code
_entity_poly.pdbx_strand_id
1 'polypeptide(L)'
;TFICTVLLWVLDKATGVNANVVAMLPVGVCAIIGVLTKRDLEEISWSVLWMVAGGFALGVALQETGLAQTLIDAIPFGSWPALVMVIGSGLICYAMANFISHTATASLLVPILAAVGASAAVSANLVPLGGVSTLLVGVAIGSSLGMVLPISTPPNAIAASTGMIEQKEMVKTGLIMGVLGLVLGYIMLIVLGSTGFFG
;
A
#
# COMPACT_ATOMS: atom_id res chain seq x y z
N THR A 1 -9.52 -12.10 25.34
CA THR A 1 -9.79 -12.03 23.89
C THR A 1 -8.58 -11.50 23.14
N PHE A 2 -8.01 -10.33 23.49
CA PHE A 2 -6.90 -9.67 22.78
C PHE A 2 -5.68 -10.60 22.59
N ILE A 3 -5.14 -11.18 23.69
CA ILE A 3 -3.96 -12.06 23.62
C ILE A 3 -4.22 -13.26 22.71
N CYS A 4 -5.39 -13.89 22.80
CA CYS A 4 -5.74 -15.03 21.94
C CYS A 4 -5.81 -14.64 20.47
N THR A 5 -6.38 -13.47 20.16
CA THR A 5 -6.46 -12.97 18.77
C THR A 5 -5.07 -12.70 18.20
N VAL A 6 -4.19 -12.06 18.98
CA VAL A 6 -2.81 -11.79 18.56
C VAL A 6 -2.03 -13.09 18.36
N LEU A 7 -2.16 -14.06 19.28
CA LEU A 7 -1.53 -15.37 19.14
C LEU A 7 -1.99 -16.11 17.89
N LEU A 8 -3.29 -16.08 17.58
CA LEU A 8 -3.82 -16.71 16.37
C LEU A 8 -3.32 -16.03 15.10
N TRP A 9 -3.13 -14.71 15.10
CA TRP A 9 -2.53 -13.99 13.95
C TRP A 9 -1.05 -14.33 13.77
N VAL A 10 -0.29 -14.41 14.87
CA VAL A 10 1.13 -14.80 14.80
C VAL A 10 1.30 -16.25 14.35
N LEU A 11 0.37 -17.11 14.72
CA LEU A 11 0.36 -18.54 14.40
C LEU A 11 -0.46 -18.88 13.15
N ASP A 12 -0.79 -17.91 12.31
CA ASP A 12 -1.63 -18.11 11.12
C ASP A 12 -1.09 -19.21 10.19
N LYS A 13 0.24 -19.22 9.97
CA LYS A 13 0.92 -20.23 9.17
C LYS A 13 0.89 -21.63 9.80
N ALA A 14 0.85 -21.70 11.13
CA ALA A 14 0.82 -22.98 11.86
C ALA A 14 -0.61 -23.51 12.00
N THR A 15 -1.58 -22.63 12.18
CA THR A 15 -2.99 -22.97 12.37
C THR A 15 -3.76 -23.09 11.05
N GLY A 16 -3.28 -22.47 9.98
CA GLY A 16 -3.97 -22.38 8.68
C GLY A 16 -5.27 -21.58 8.71
N VAL A 17 -5.54 -20.87 9.82
CA VAL A 17 -6.76 -20.06 9.97
C VAL A 17 -6.55 -18.70 9.32
N ASN A 18 -7.45 -18.33 8.40
CA ASN A 18 -7.39 -17.05 7.72
C ASN A 18 -7.48 -15.88 8.71
N ALA A 19 -6.60 -14.90 8.57
CA ALA A 19 -6.53 -13.72 9.45
C ALA A 19 -7.86 -12.96 9.57
N ASN A 20 -8.70 -12.96 8.51
CA ASN A 20 -10.02 -12.33 8.54
C ASN A 20 -11.00 -13.10 9.44
N VAL A 21 -10.89 -14.43 9.49
CA VAL A 21 -11.69 -15.26 10.40
C VAL A 21 -11.27 -14.99 11.84
N VAL A 22 -9.97 -14.91 12.09
CA VAL A 22 -9.42 -14.57 13.41
C VAL A 22 -9.93 -13.19 13.87
N ALA A 23 -10.04 -12.22 12.97
CA ALA A 23 -10.55 -10.88 13.28
C ALA A 23 -12.03 -10.88 13.73
N MET A 24 -12.83 -11.86 13.29
CA MET A 24 -14.23 -12.00 13.72
C MET A 24 -14.39 -12.60 15.13
N LEU A 25 -13.38 -13.30 15.66
CA LEU A 25 -13.46 -13.92 16.98
C LEU A 25 -13.70 -12.91 18.11
N PRO A 26 -12.96 -11.79 18.23
CA PRO A 26 -13.23 -10.81 19.27
C PRO A 26 -14.63 -10.21 19.18
N VAL A 27 -15.16 -10.00 17.97
CA VAL A 27 -16.52 -9.52 17.76
C VAL A 27 -17.54 -10.51 18.29
N GLY A 28 -17.40 -11.79 17.92
CA GLY A 28 -18.27 -12.87 18.39
C GLY A 28 -18.23 -13.03 19.92
N VAL A 29 -17.03 -13.05 20.51
CA VAL A 29 -16.87 -13.16 21.96
C VAL A 29 -17.51 -11.96 22.68
N CYS A 30 -17.25 -10.75 22.23
CA CYS A 30 -17.82 -9.53 22.83
C CYS A 30 -19.35 -9.50 22.72
N ALA A 31 -19.92 -10.02 21.64
CA ALA A 31 -21.37 -10.14 21.48
C ALA A 31 -21.97 -11.20 22.44
N ILE A 32 -21.31 -12.38 22.59
CA ILE A 32 -21.78 -13.44 23.47
C ILE A 32 -21.79 -12.99 24.95
N ILE A 33 -20.73 -12.29 25.39
CA ILE A 33 -20.64 -11.80 26.77
C ILE A 33 -21.41 -10.49 27.01
N GLY A 34 -22.12 -9.96 25.99
CA GLY A 34 -22.98 -8.78 26.11
C GLY A 34 -22.24 -7.44 26.21
N VAL A 35 -20.93 -7.40 25.93
CA VAL A 35 -20.14 -6.16 25.85
C VAL A 35 -20.49 -5.41 24.57
N LEU A 36 -20.72 -6.14 23.47
CA LEU A 36 -21.13 -5.59 22.19
C LEU A 36 -22.63 -5.82 22.01
N THR A 37 -23.39 -4.74 21.96
CA THR A 37 -24.83 -4.78 21.81
C THR A 37 -25.29 -4.45 20.39
N LYS A 38 -26.56 -4.70 20.10
CA LYS A 38 -27.19 -4.30 18.82
C LYS A 38 -27.02 -2.81 18.56
N ARG A 39 -27.15 -1.99 19.61
CA ARG A 39 -27.03 -0.53 19.50
C ARG A 39 -25.61 -0.10 19.09
N ASP A 40 -24.58 -0.73 19.65
CA ASP A 40 -23.19 -0.43 19.29
C ASP A 40 -22.94 -0.77 17.81
N LEU A 41 -23.55 -1.83 17.29
CA LEU A 41 -23.48 -2.19 15.86
C LEU A 41 -24.23 -1.20 14.96
N GLU A 42 -25.36 -0.66 15.43
CA GLU A 42 -26.13 0.35 14.71
C GLU A 42 -25.41 1.71 14.68
N GLU A 43 -24.62 2.04 15.70
CA GLU A 43 -23.82 3.25 15.77
C GLU A 43 -22.58 3.24 14.88
N ILE A 44 -22.20 2.08 14.32
CA ILE A 44 -21.11 1.98 13.35
C ILE A 44 -21.46 2.78 12.07
N SER A 45 -20.50 3.54 11.57
CA SER A 45 -20.63 4.26 10.29
C SER A 45 -20.64 3.32 9.09
N TRP A 46 -21.73 2.59 8.90
CA TRP A 46 -21.89 1.61 7.81
C TRP A 46 -21.67 2.21 6.43
N SER A 47 -22.03 3.48 6.23
CA SER A 47 -21.79 4.18 4.96
C SER A 47 -20.31 4.25 4.61
N VAL A 48 -19.46 4.50 5.60
CA VAL A 48 -17.99 4.54 5.41
C VAL A 48 -17.46 3.13 5.15
N LEU A 49 -17.94 2.11 5.87
CA LEU A 49 -17.53 0.73 5.64
C LEU A 49 -17.88 0.27 4.23
N TRP A 50 -19.07 0.58 3.73
CA TRP A 50 -19.47 0.27 2.35
C TRP A 50 -18.64 1.02 1.31
N MET A 51 -18.32 2.29 1.56
CA MET A 51 -17.42 3.06 0.68
C MET A 51 -16.03 2.42 0.61
N VAL A 52 -15.48 2.02 1.74
CA VAL A 52 -14.16 1.34 1.81
C VAL A 52 -14.21 -0.03 1.12
N ALA A 53 -15.26 -0.82 1.40
CA ALA A 53 -15.45 -2.12 0.75
C ALA A 53 -15.56 -1.98 -0.78
N GLY A 54 -16.31 -0.97 -1.27
CA GLY A 54 -16.40 -0.64 -2.68
C GLY A 54 -15.07 -0.24 -3.30
N GLY A 55 -14.26 0.54 -2.57
CA GLY A 55 -12.90 0.90 -2.99
C GLY A 55 -11.97 -0.31 -3.11
N PHE A 56 -12.01 -1.23 -2.15
CA PHE A 56 -11.25 -2.48 -2.24
C PHE A 56 -11.75 -3.37 -3.38
N ALA A 57 -13.07 -3.49 -3.58
CA ALA A 57 -13.64 -4.24 -4.69
C ALA A 57 -13.21 -3.67 -6.04
N LEU A 58 -13.16 -2.34 -6.18
CA LEU A 58 -12.66 -1.67 -7.38
C LEU A 58 -11.16 -1.98 -7.60
N GLY A 59 -10.35 -1.94 -6.53
CA GLY A 59 -8.93 -2.31 -6.59
C GLY A 59 -8.72 -3.75 -7.07
N VAL A 60 -9.50 -4.70 -6.55
CA VAL A 60 -9.47 -6.10 -6.99
C VAL A 60 -9.92 -6.20 -8.46
N ALA A 61 -11.00 -5.51 -8.85
CA ALA A 61 -11.48 -5.52 -10.23
C ALA A 61 -10.42 -4.98 -11.21
N LEU A 62 -9.69 -3.92 -10.85
CA LEU A 62 -8.59 -3.38 -11.66
C LEU A 62 -7.46 -4.41 -11.86
N GLN A 63 -7.17 -5.24 -10.84
CA GLN A 63 -6.19 -6.31 -10.93
C GLN A 63 -6.70 -7.49 -11.78
N GLU A 64 -7.87 -8.02 -11.45
CA GLU A 64 -8.45 -9.21 -12.09
C GLU A 64 -8.80 -8.99 -13.57
N THR A 65 -9.20 -7.78 -13.95
CA THR A 65 -9.47 -7.42 -15.34
C THR A 65 -8.18 -7.19 -16.16
N GLY A 66 -7.02 -7.14 -15.52
CA GLY A 66 -5.76 -6.79 -16.18
C GLY A 66 -5.64 -5.31 -16.59
N LEU A 67 -6.62 -4.46 -16.22
CA LEU A 67 -6.57 -3.04 -16.58
C LEU A 67 -5.37 -2.33 -15.94
N ALA A 68 -5.07 -2.65 -14.67
CA ALA A 68 -3.89 -2.12 -13.99
C ALA A 68 -2.61 -2.50 -14.75
N GLN A 69 -2.51 -3.77 -15.18
CA GLN A 69 -1.38 -4.26 -15.97
C GLN A 69 -1.27 -3.52 -17.31
N THR A 70 -2.38 -3.36 -18.04
CA THR A 70 -2.42 -2.64 -19.32
C THR A 70 -1.94 -1.19 -19.18
N LEU A 71 -2.32 -0.51 -18.10
CA LEU A 71 -1.87 0.85 -17.82
C LEU A 71 -0.36 0.91 -17.56
N ILE A 72 0.19 -0.08 -16.86
CA ILE A 72 1.63 -0.16 -16.57
C ILE A 72 2.42 -0.49 -17.83
N ASP A 73 1.94 -1.42 -18.66
CA ASP A 73 2.60 -1.83 -19.90
C ASP A 73 2.65 -0.70 -20.94
N ALA A 74 1.73 0.28 -20.85
CA ALA A 74 1.75 1.47 -21.68
C ALA A 74 2.90 2.43 -21.33
N ILE A 75 3.59 2.22 -20.20
CA ILE A 75 4.69 3.09 -19.74
C ILE A 75 6.03 2.51 -20.21
N PRO A 76 6.78 3.22 -21.06
CA PRO A 76 8.04 2.74 -21.58
C PRO A 76 9.20 2.88 -20.57
N PHE A 77 9.13 2.21 -19.44
CA PHE A 77 10.14 2.27 -18.37
C PHE A 77 11.57 2.06 -18.85
N GLY A 78 11.79 1.15 -19.82
CA GLY A 78 13.13 0.83 -20.32
C GLY A 78 13.81 1.96 -21.10
N SER A 79 13.07 2.99 -21.54
CA SER A 79 13.61 4.16 -22.23
C SER A 79 13.96 5.32 -21.31
N TRP A 80 13.66 5.23 -20.03
CA TRP A 80 13.86 6.32 -19.08
C TRP A 80 15.30 6.38 -18.58
N PRO A 81 15.88 7.58 -18.38
CA PRO A 81 17.11 7.74 -17.62
C PRO A 81 16.98 7.16 -16.22
N ALA A 82 18.06 6.60 -15.66
CA ALA A 82 18.03 5.89 -14.39
C ALA A 82 17.36 6.66 -13.24
N LEU A 83 17.67 7.94 -13.09
CA LEU A 83 17.07 8.79 -12.05
C LEU A 83 15.55 8.96 -12.27
N VAL A 84 15.15 9.18 -13.52
CA VAL A 84 13.71 9.31 -13.88
C VAL A 84 13.00 8.00 -13.67
N MET A 85 13.64 6.87 -13.95
CA MET A 85 13.07 5.55 -13.70
C MET A 85 12.85 5.32 -12.20
N VAL A 86 13.83 5.60 -11.34
CA VAL A 86 13.74 5.42 -9.90
C VAL A 86 12.64 6.31 -9.30
N ILE A 87 12.67 7.62 -9.61
CA ILE A 87 11.69 8.57 -9.05
C ILE A 87 10.31 8.39 -9.71
N GLY A 88 10.27 8.29 -11.03
CA GLY A 88 9.02 8.19 -11.80
C GLY A 88 8.23 6.92 -11.49
N SER A 89 8.88 5.76 -11.40
CA SER A 89 8.22 4.52 -11.00
C SER A 89 7.62 4.59 -9.60
N GLY A 90 8.31 5.22 -8.67
CA GLY A 90 7.80 5.43 -7.32
C GLY A 90 6.65 6.43 -7.25
N LEU A 91 6.66 7.49 -8.07
CA LEU A 91 5.54 8.42 -8.18
C LEU A 91 4.30 7.74 -8.75
N ILE A 92 4.47 6.90 -9.77
CA ILE A 92 3.38 6.08 -10.32
C ILE A 92 2.85 5.12 -9.25
N CYS A 93 3.76 4.46 -8.54
CA CYS A 93 3.40 3.56 -7.45
C CYS A 93 2.64 4.30 -6.33
N TYR A 94 3.09 5.48 -5.94
CA TYR A 94 2.40 6.34 -4.97
C TYR A 94 1.01 6.73 -5.46
N ALA A 95 0.87 7.16 -6.71
CA ALA A 95 -0.44 7.50 -7.27
C ALA A 95 -1.39 6.29 -7.24
N MET A 96 -0.94 5.12 -7.71
CA MET A 96 -1.74 3.90 -7.71
C MET A 96 -2.10 3.44 -6.29
N ALA A 97 -1.19 3.53 -5.33
CA ALA A 97 -1.40 3.10 -3.95
C ALA A 97 -2.49 3.88 -3.21
N ASN A 98 -2.88 5.06 -3.70
CA ASN A 98 -4.00 5.80 -3.16
C ASN A 98 -5.37 5.24 -3.58
N PHE A 99 -5.43 4.49 -4.70
CA PHE A 99 -6.67 3.90 -5.24
C PHE A 99 -6.74 2.38 -5.05
N ILE A 100 -5.57 1.73 -5.07
CA ILE A 100 -5.42 0.30 -4.87
C ILE A 100 -4.63 0.11 -3.57
N SER A 101 -4.75 -1.04 -2.91
CA SER A 101 -3.97 -1.27 -1.68
C SER A 101 -2.45 -1.21 -1.95
N HIS A 102 -1.68 -0.82 -0.94
CA HIS A 102 -0.22 -0.75 -1.01
C HIS A 102 0.42 -2.07 -1.48
N THR A 103 -0.05 -3.18 -0.90
CA THR A 103 0.44 -4.53 -1.24
C THR A 103 0.11 -4.89 -2.69
N ALA A 104 -1.11 -4.60 -3.15
CA ALA A 104 -1.51 -4.87 -4.52
C ALA A 104 -0.68 -4.06 -5.52
N THR A 105 -0.48 -2.77 -5.24
CA THR A 105 0.36 -1.90 -6.07
C THR A 105 1.80 -2.39 -6.14
N ALA A 106 2.39 -2.75 -5.01
CA ALA A 106 3.75 -3.28 -4.97
C ALA A 106 3.86 -4.62 -5.70
N SER A 107 2.90 -5.53 -5.52
CA SER A 107 2.90 -6.84 -6.18
C SER A 107 2.76 -6.78 -7.70
N LEU A 108 2.14 -5.72 -8.22
CA LEU A 108 2.08 -5.46 -9.67
C LEU A 108 3.38 -4.85 -10.19
N LEU A 109 3.89 -3.79 -9.56
CA LEU A 109 5.01 -3.01 -10.09
C LEU A 109 6.38 -3.65 -9.83
N VAL A 110 6.58 -4.30 -8.69
CA VAL A 110 7.88 -4.88 -8.33
C VAL A 110 8.36 -5.93 -9.34
N PRO A 111 7.57 -6.93 -9.77
CA PRO A 111 8.03 -7.92 -10.75
C PRO A 111 8.39 -7.29 -12.09
N ILE A 112 7.59 -6.32 -12.57
CA ILE A 112 7.79 -5.65 -13.85
C ILE A 112 9.08 -4.83 -13.82
N LEU A 113 9.24 -4.00 -12.78
CA LEU A 113 10.41 -3.15 -12.64
C LEU A 113 11.68 -3.95 -12.31
N ALA A 114 11.55 -5.09 -11.63
CA ALA A 114 12.65 -6.03 -11.46
C ALA A 114 13.11 -6.61 -12.81
N ALA A 115 12.16 -7.02 -13.65
CA ALA A 115 12.49 -7.54 -14.98
C ALA A 115 13.12 -6.47 -15.88
N VAL A 116 12.55 -5.26 -15.91
CA VAL A 116 13.09 -4.13 -16.67
C VAL A 116 14.47 -3.74 -16.13
N GLY A 117 14.62 -3.63 -14.82
CA GLY A 117 15.87 -3.27 -14.15
C GLY A 117 16.98 -4.30 -14.34
N ALA A 118 16.64 -5.58 -14.48
CA ALA A 118 17.58 -6.66 -14.73
C ALA A 118 18.08 -6.71 -16.20
N SER A 119 17.43 -5.99 -17.14
CA SER A 119 17.92 -5.92 -18.51
C SER A 119 19.29 -5.25 -18.55
N ALA A 120 20.21 -5.77 -19.41
CA ALA A 120 21.60 -5.33 -19.45
C ALA A 120 21.77 -3.81 -19.68
N ALA A 121 20.91 -3.23 -20.54
CA ALA A 121 20.94 -1.80 -20.84
C ALA A 121 20.53 -0.92 -19.65
N VAL A 122 19.54 -1.36 -18.87
CA VAL A 122 18.99 -0.60 -17.74
C VAL A 122 19.85 -0.81 -16.49
N SER A 123 20.28 -2.05 -16.24
CA SER A 123 21.09 -2.37 -15.06
C SER A 123 22.41 -1.57 -15.03
N ALA A 124 23.07 -1.44 -16.18
CA ALA A 124 24.28 -0.63 -16.28
C ALA A 124 24.06 0.85 -15.92
N ASN A 125 22.91 1.41 -16.32
CA ASN A 125 22.53 2.79 -16.00
C ASN A 125 22.15 2.98 -14.53
N LEU A 126 21.66 1.94 -13.84
CA LEU A 126 21.26 1.99 -12.44
C LEU A 126 22.45 1.83 -11.46
N VAL A 127 23.58 1.28 -11.90
CA VAL A 127 24.77 1.07 -11.05
C VAL A 127 25.17 2.31 -10.25
N PRO A 128 25.26 3.54 -10.83
CA PRO A 128 25.64 4.73 -10.07
C PRO A 128 24.66 5.13 -8.97
N LEU A 129 23.43 4.60 -9.03
CA LEU A 129 22.37 4.88 -8.05
C LEU A 129 22.16 3.72 -7.05
N GLY A 130 23.01 2.68 -7.07
CA GLY A 130 22.88 1.50 -6.22
C GLY A 130 22.12 0.32 -6.87
N GLY A 131 22.03 0.32 -8.19
CA GLY A 131 21.50 -0.81 -8.96
C GLY A 131 19.98 -1.00 -8.90
N VAL A 132 19.54 -2.21 -9.24
CA VAL A 132 18.12 -2.59 -9.26
C VAL A 132 17.49 -2.52 -7.87
N SER A 133 18.27 -2.77 -6.81
CA SER A 133 17.79 -2.69 -5.43
C SER A 133 17.25 -1.30 -5.09
N THR A 134 17.92 -0.24 -5.53
CA THR A 134 17.46 1.15 -5.35
C THR A 134 16.12 1.39 -6.05
N LEU A 135 15.93 0.87 -7.26
CA LEU A 135 14.67 0.97 -7.99
C LEU A 135 13.54 0.30 -7.22
N LEU A 136 13.75 -0.93 -6.73
CA LEU A 136 12.73 -1.69 -6.02
C LEU A 136 12.39 -1.11 -4.64
N VAL A 137 13.40 -0.61 -3.92
CA VAL A 137 13.18 0.11 -2.65
C VAL A 137 12.43 1.41 -2.89
N GLY A 138 12.70 2.12 -3.99
CA GLY A 138 11.95 3.32 -4.39
C GLY A 138 10.47 3.02 -4.63
N VAL A 139 10.15 1.92 -5.28
CA VAL A 139 8.77 1.44 -5.48
C VAL A 139 8.11 1.10 -4.13
N ALA A 140 8.83 0.43 -3.23
CA ALA A 140 8.32 0.10 -1.91
C ALA A 140 8.02 1.36 -1.07
N ILE A 141 8.89 2.36 -1.12
CA ILE A 141 8.64 3.67 -0.50
C ILE A 141 7.40 4.32 -1.10
N GLY A 142 7.31 4.39 -2.44
CA GLY A 142 6.17 4.97 -3.14
C GLY A 142 4.85 4.30 -2.78
N SER A 143 4.81 2.97 -2.78
CA SER A 143 3.60 2.22 -2.41
C SER A 143 3.17 2.45 -0.96
N SER A 144 4.14 2.57 -0.04
CA SER A 144 3.87 2.70 1.39
C SER A 144 3.34 4.07 1.81
N LEU A 145 3.50 5.09 0.97
CA LEU A 145 3.11 6.48 1.25
C LEU A 145 1.72 6.86 0.71
N GLY A 146 1.02 5.94 0.06
CA GLY A 146 -0.33 6.16 -0.48
C GLY A 146 -1.40 6.21 0.61
N MET A 147 -1.48 7.33 1.35
CA MET A 147 -2.39 7.49 2.50
C MET A 147 -3.41 8.62 2.33
N VAL A 148 -3.68 9.05 1.11
CA VAL A 148 -4.54 10.21 0.82
C VAL A 148 -6.02 9.90 1.05
N LEU A 149 -6.45 8.70 0.67
CA LEU A 149 -7.87 8.31 0.70
C LEU A 149 -8.17 7.35 1.87
N PRO A 150 -9.42 7.34 2.38
CA PRO A 150 -9.85 6.36 3.38
C PRO A 150 -9.65 4.91 2.93
N ILE A 151 -9.79 4.65 1.63
CA ILE A 151 -9.67 3.33 1.03
C ILE A 151 -8.23 2.85 0.85
N SER A 152 -7.24 3.74 0.97
CA SER A 152 -5.84 3.40 0.69
C SER A 152 -5.25 2.47 1.75
N THR A 153 -5.65 2.61 3.01
CA THR A 153 -5.17 1.74 4.11
C THR A 153 -6.26 1.44 5.14
N PRO A 154 -6.21 0.27 5.82
CA PRO A 154 -7.13 -0.02 6.92
C PRO A 154 -7.11 1.02 8.05
N PRO A 155 -5.97 1.55 8.51
CA PRO A 155 -5.96 2.62 9.51
C PRO A 155 -6.70 3.89 9.07
N ASN A 156 -6.56 4.29 7.80
CA ASN A 156 -7.28 5.44 7.26
C ASN A 156 -8.80 5.18 7.23
N ALA A 157 -9.21 3.98 6.87
CA ALA A 157 -10.60 3.57 6.90
C ALA A 157 -11.18 3.65 8.32
N ILE A 158 -10.45 3.14 9.31
CA ILE A 158 -10.85 3.20 10.72
C ILE A 158 -10.96 4.66 11.19
N ALA A 159 -9.97 5.50 10.90
CA ALA A 159 -9.99 6.90 11.26
C ALA A 159 -11.18 7.64 10.63
N ALA A 160 -11.45 7.40 9.34
CA ALA A 160 -12.61 7.98 8.65
C ALA A 160 -13.95 7.48 9.22
N SER A 161 -14.02 6.22 9.67
CA SER A 161 -15.25 5.62 10.21
C SER A 161 -15.69 6.24 11.55
N THR A 162 -14.79 6.90 12.28
CA THR A 162 -15.12 7.60 13.52
C THR A 162 -16.03 8.80 13.30
N GLY A 163 -16.10 9.34 12.08
CA GLY A 163 -16.81 10.58 11.76
C GLY A 163 -16.17 11.84 12.35
N MET A 164 -15.04 11.71 13.06
CA MET A 164 -14.33 12.83 13.69
C MET A 164 -13.42 13.58 12.71
N ILE A 165 -13.08 12.98 11.59
CA ILE A 165 -12.18 13.52 10.57
C ILE A 165 -12.95 13.68 9.27
N GLU A 166 -12.98 14.89 8.74
CA GLU A 166 -13.56 15.14 7.42
C GLU A 166 -12.64 14.55 6.33
N GLN A 167 -13.25 13.98 5.29
CA GLN A 167 -12.49 13.41 4.16
C GLN A 167 -11.53 14.43 3.53
N LYS A 168 -11.94 15.70 3.46
CA LYS A 168 -11.11 16.80 2.94
C LYS A 168 -9.84 17.02 3.75
N GLU A 169 -9.91 16.91 5.06
CA GLU A 169 -8.76 17.03 5.95
C GLU A 169 -7.81 15.85 5.80
N MET A 170 -8.37 14.66 5.68
CA MET A 170 -7.59 13.43 5.41
C MET A 170 -6.83 13.55 4.08
N VAL A 171 -7.50 13.99 3.02
CA VAL A 171 -6.87 14.19 1.70
C VAL A 171 -5.74 15.22 1.80
N LYS A 172 -5.99 16.36 2.44
CA LYS A 172 -4.99 17.43 2.58
C LYS A 172 -3.77 16.95 3.36
N THR A 173 -3.99 16.33 4.50
CA THR A 173 -2.91 15.84 5.37
C THR A 173 -2.17 14.69 4.72
N GLY A 174 -2.88 13.72 4.14
CA GLY A 174 -2.31 12.58 3.44
C GLY A 174 -1.47 12.99 2.24
N LEU A 175 -1.91 14.00 1.48
CA LEU A 175 -1.14 14.53 0.35
C LEU A 175 0.15 15.21 0.83
N ILE A 176 0.07 16.07 1.84
CA ILE A 176 1.24 16.76 2.42
C ILE A 176 2.24 15.75 2.95
N MET A 177 1.80 14.81 3.78
CA MET A 177 2.66 13.78 4.39
C MET A 177 3.22 12.82 3.33
N GLY A 178 2.41 12.43 2.35
CA GLY A 178 2.85 11.58 1.26
C GLY A 178 3.92 12.23 0.40
N VAL A 179 3.74 13.50 0.01
CA VAL A 179 4.75 14.24 -0.78
C VAL A 179 6.02 14.47 0.02
N LEU A 180 5.91 14.89 1.28
CA LEU A 180 7.08 15.06 2.16
C LEU A 180 7.83 13.73 2.36
N GLY A 181 7.08 12.65 2.60
CA GLY A 181 7.64 11.31 2.74
C GLY A 181 8.36 10.84 1.47
N LEU A 182 7.79 11.10 0.29
CA LEU A 182 8.43 10.82 -1.00
C LEU A 182 9.74 11.60 -1.15
N VAL A 183 9.70 12.91 -0.95
CA VAL A 183 10.90 13.76 -1.10
C VAL A 183 12.00 13.28 -0.16
N LEU A 184 11.71 13.12 1.14
CA LEU A 184 12.70 12.66 2.11
C LEU A 184 13.17 11.23 1.84
N GLY A 185 12.24 10.32 1.51
CA GLY A 185 12.55 8.93 1.18
C GLY A 185 13.44 8.80 -0.04
N TYR A 186 13.17 9.58 -1.10
CA TYR A 186 14.01 9.55 -2.30
C TYR A 186 15.36 10.25 -2.13
N ILE A 187 15.45 11.34 -1.36
CA ILE A 187 16.73 11.94 -1.00
C ILE A 187 17.59 10.89 -0.25
N MET A 188 17.03 10.25 0.77
CA MET A 188 17.71 9.20 1.51
C MET A 188 18.12 8.03 0.60
N LEU A 189 17.22 7.58 -0.27
CA LEU A 189 17.45 6.47 -1.18
C LEU A 189 18.62 6.75 -2.15
N ILE A 190 18.64 7.95 -2.74
CA ILE A 190 19.70 8.36 -3.67
C ILE A 190 21.04 8.49 -2.94
N VAL A 191 21.06 9.08 -1.74
CA VAL A 191 22.27 9.17 -0.92
C VAL A 191 22.80 7.78 -0.57
N LEU A 192 21.95 6.89 -0.07
CA LEU A 192 22.36 5.52 0.25
C LEU A 192 22.79 4.74 -0.98
N GLY A 193 22.10 4.90 -2.10
CA GLY A 193 22.49 4.28 -3.37
C GLY A 193 23.86 4.72 -3.85
N SER A 194 24.16 6.03 -3.77
CA SER A 194 25.46 6.58 -4.18
C SER A 194 26.61 6.20 -3.26
N THR A 195 26.36 5.83 -2.01
CA THR A 195 27.37 5.34 -1.06
C THR A 195 27.68 3.85 -1.21
N GLY A 196 27.02 3.14 -2.12
CA GLY A 196 27.19 1.70 -2.32
C GLY A 196 26.49 0.83 -1.27
N PHE A 197 25.54 1.40 -0.51
CA PHE A 197 24.80 0.65 0.52
C PHE A 197 23.98 -0.53 -0.04
N PHE A 198 23.55 -0.43 -1.30
CA PHE A 198 22.75 -1.45 -1.99
C PHE A 198 23.56 -2.33 -2.95
N GLY A 199 24.87 -2.07 -3.09
CA GLY A 199 25.79 -2.76 -4.00
C GLY A 199 26.51 -3.94 -3.39
#